data_6dfe06927a6aed940902b70da0c44854
#
_entry.id   6dfe06927a6aed940902b70da0c44854
#
_cell.length_a   1.000
_cell.length_b   1.000
_cell.length_c   1.000
_cell.angle_alpha   90.00
_cell.angle_beta   90.00
_cell.angle_gamma   90.00
#
_symmetry.space_group_name_H-M   'P 1'
#
loop_
_entity.id
_entity.type
_entity.pdbx_description
1 polymer ?
#
loop_
_entity_poly.entity_id
_entity_poly.type
_entity_poly.pdbx_seq_one_letter_code
_entity_poly.pdbx_strand_id
1 'polypeptide(L)'
;VNKPKSNAYRAPGATNAAFGSETVVDELAEALGIDPLEFRIKNGVTEGDRRPDGPEHPRIGCIETTEAAKSSAHYGASLEPSSDGKLRGRGVASGYWFNFNGGRSAISVSVNDDGSINMLEGSTDIGGSRASISMMLAETLGLSAKDINPRVVDTDAIGYTDATGGSRTTFATGYAAHATGKALICEMKKRL
;
A
#
# COMPACT_ATOMS: atom_id res chain seq x y z
N VAL A 1 4.01 27.45 -19.79
CA VAL A 1 2.74 26.71 -19.75
C VAL A 1 1.80 27.43 -18.81
N ASN A 2 0.68 27.96 -19.33
CA ASN A 2 -0.33 28.68 -18.57
C ASN A 2 -1.28 27.70 -17.84
N LYS A 3 -0.74 26.95 -16.90
CA LYS A 3 -1.49 26.00 -16.07
C LYS A 3 -1.06 26.12 -14.62
N PRO A 4 -1.92 25.79 -13.65
CA PRO A 4 -1.53 25.69 -12.25
C PRO A 4 -0.33 24.74 -12.09
N LYS A 5 0.50 25.00 -11.10
CA LYS A 5 1.63 24.13 -10.77
C LYS A 5 1.09 22.74 -10.44
N SER A 6 1.63 21.72 -11.10
CA SER A 6 1.44 20.33 -10.70
C SER A 6 2.11 20.09 -9.35
N ASN A 7 1.46 19.34 -8.47
CA ASN A 7 1.99 19.06 -7.16
C ASN A 7 1.91 17.57 -6.83
N ALA A 8 2.63 17.16 -5.78
CA ALA A 8 2.67 15.79 -5.33
C ALA A 8 1.29 15.34 -4.81
N TYR A 9 0.76 14.28 -5.38
CA TYR A 9 -0.45 13.60 -4.93
C TYR A 9 -0.37 12.11 -5.29
N ARG A 10 -0.25 11.24 -4.30
CA ARG A 10 -0.15 9.77 -4.43
C ARG A 10 0.79 9.30 -5.55
N ALA A 11 1.94 8.76 -5.20
CA ALA A 11 2.97 8.31 -6.14
C ALA A 11 3.28 9.36 -7.23
N PRO A 12 3.77 10.57 -6.85
CA PRO A 12 3.92 11.71 -7.77
C PRO A 12 4.69 11.35 -9.03
N GLY A 13 4.04 11.50 -10.18
CA GLY A 13 4.61 11.20 -11.49
C GLY A 13 4.64 9.70 -11.87
N ALA A 14 4.63 8.78 -10.93
CA ALA A 14 4.68 7.35 -11.23
C ALA A 14 3.44 6.87 -11.99
N THR A 15 2.26 7.33 -11.63
CA THR A 15 1.00 6.99 -12.32
C THR A 15 0.98 7.50 -13.75
N ASN A 16 1.47 8.73 -13.98
CA ASN A 16 1.56 9.32 -15.33
C ASN A 16 2.59 8.58 -16.18
N ALA A 17 3.77 8.29 -15.61
CA ALA A 17 4.82 7.54 -16.29
C ALA A 17 4.35 6.11 -16.63
N ALA A 18 3.70 5.43 -15.67
CA ALA A 18 3.17 4.10 -15.89
C ALA A 18 2.14 4.06 -17.01
N PHE A 19 1.23 5.03 -17.11
CA PHE A 19 0.29 5.09 -18.22
C PHE A 19 1.00 5.11 -19.59
N GLY A 20 2.00 5.98 -19.74
CA GLY A 20 2.74 6.08 -21.01
C GLY A 20 3.60 4.86 -21.29
N SER A 21 4.40 4.41 -20.33
CA SER A 21 5.31 3.27 -20.52
C SER A 21 4.58 1.95 -20.72
N GLU A 22 3.53 1.69 -19.95
CA GLU A 22 2.78 0.43 -20.03
C GLU A 22 1.94 0.34 -21.32
N THR A 23 1.47 1.47 -21.85
CA THR A 23 0.85 1.51 -23.20
C THR A 23 1.85 1.06 -24.25
N VAL A 24 3.07 1.59 -24.23
CA VAL A 24 4.12 1.21 -25.19
C VAL A 24 4.54 -0.25 -24.99
N VAL A 25 4.60 -0.73 -23.75
CA VAL A 25 4.91 -2.14 -23.46
C VAL A 25 3.85 -3.08 -24.03
N ASP A 26 2.57 -2.73 -23.93
CA ASP A 26 1.49 -3.52 -24.53
C ASP A 26 1.55 -3.50 -26.08
N GLU A 27 1.80 -2.34 -26.70
CA GLU A 27 1.97 -2.22 -28.13
C GLU A 27 3.17 -3.06 -28.65
N LEU A 28 4.28 -3.09 -27.88
CA LEU A 28 5.43 -3.93 -28.21
C LEU A 28 5.11 -5.42 -28.09
N ALA A 29 4.42 -5.83 -27.03
CA ALA A 29 4.01 -7.21 -26.83
C ALA A 29 3.11 -7.68 -27.97
N GLU A 30 2.13 -6.86 -28.37
CA GLU A 30 1.24 -7.12 -29.49
C GLU A 30 2.01 -7.23 -30.82
N ALA A 31 2.89 -6.27 -31.12
CA ALA A 31 3.70 -6.26 -32.33
C ALA A 31 4.62 -7.48 -32.45
N LEU A 32 5.07 -8.03 -31.34
CA LEU A 32 5.92 -9.22 -31.27
C LEU A 32 5.11 -10.53 -31.20
N GLY A 33 3.79 -10.46 -31.05
CA GLY A 33 2.93 -11.63 -30.84
C GLY A 33 3.21 -12.37 -29.51
N ILE A 34 3.66 -11.64 -28.49
CA ILE A 34 3.97 -12.17 -27.16
C ILE A 34 2.84 -11.81 -26.19
N ASP A 35 2.46 -12.75 -25.32
CA ASP A 35 1.51 -12.47 -24.24
C ASP A 35 2.00 -11.29 -23.36
N PRO A 36 1.15 -10.30 -23.02
CA PRO A 36 1.58 -9.11 -22.29
C PRO A 36 2.22 -9.38 -20.94
N LEU A 37 1.78 -10.40 -20.21
CA LEU A 37 2.41 -10.80 -18.93
C LEU A 37 3.72 -11.55 -19.18
N GLU A 38 3.78 -12.41 -20.20
CA GLU A 38 5.02 -13.09 -20.58
C GLU A 38 6.10 -12.08 -20.98
N PHE A 39 5.71 -11.06 -21.75
CA PHE A 39 6.64 -9.98 -22.12
C PHE A 39 7.21 -9.27 -20.86
N ARG A 40 6.37 -9.02 -19.86
CA ARG A 40 6.80 -8.40 -18.60
C ARG A 40 7.66 -9.32 -17.74
N ILE A 41 7.36 -10.62 -17.69
CA ILE A 41 8.20 -11.62 -17.01
C ILE A 41 9.59 -11.66 -17.64
N LYS A 42 9.66 -11.72 -18.95
CA LYS A 42 10.91 -11.79 -19.70
C LYS A 42 11.81 -10.56 -19.53
N ASN A 43 11.22 -9.40 -19.31
CA ASN A 43 11.91 -8.12 -19.18
C ASN A 43 11.88 -7.57 -17.73
N GLY A 44 11.31 -8.32 -16.78
CA GLY A 44 11.21 -7.91 -15.40
C GLY A 44 12.56 -7.92 -14.68
N VAL A 45 12.65 -7.15 -13.61
CA VAL A 45 13.84 -7.04 -12.78
C VAL A 45 13.80 -8.03 -11.63
N THR A 46 14.98 -8.47 -11.22
CA THR A 46 15.21 -9.35 -10.07
C THR A 46 16.10 -8.68 -9.01
N GLU A 47 16.23 -9.31 -7.86
CA GLU A 47 17.16 -8.87 -6.81
C GLU A 47 18.60 -8.83 -7.37
N GLY A 48 19.30 -7.73 -7.14
CA GLY A 48 20.66 -7.50 -7.61
C GLY A 48 20.75 -6.82 -8.99
N ASP A 49 19.69 -6.75 -9.75
CA ASP A 49 19.69 -5.99 -11.01
C ASP A 49 19.91 -4.50 -10.76
N ARG A 50 20.70 -3.86 -11.63
CA ARG A 50 21.02 -2.46 -11.49
C ARG A 50 19.86 -1.56 -11.94
N ARG A 51 19.50 -0.65 -11.08
CA ARG A 51 18.53 0.40 -11.39
C ARG A 51 19.13 1.47 -12.32
N PRO A 52 18.30 2.15 -13.14
CA PRO A 52 18.79 3.24 -14.00
C PRO A 52 19.46 4.39 -13.25
N ASP A 53 19.12 4.62 -11.97
CA ASP A 53 19.70 5.63 -11.09
C ASP A 53 20.96 5.16 -10.34
N GLY A 54 21.44 3.93 -10.60
CA GLY A 54 22.72 3.39 -10.17
C GLY A 54 22.68 2.31 -9.10
N PRO A 55 21.91 2.37 -8.02
CA PRO A 55 21.78 1.32 -7.01
C PRO A 55 21.24 0.00 -7.56
N GLU A 56 21.52 -1.09 -6.87
CA GLU A 56 20.91 -2.39 -7.16
C GLU A 56 19.50 -2.48 -6.54
N HIS A 57 18.65 -3.27 -7.17
CA HIS A 57 17.35 -3.60 -6.58
C HIS A 57 17.56 -4.49 -5.35
N PRO A 58 16.98 -4.11 -4.19
CA PRO A 58 16.86 -5.03 -3.07
C PRO A 58 15.88 -6.15 -3.45
N ARG A 59 15.57 -7.03 -2.52
CA ARG A 59 14.55 -8.05 -2.72
C ARG A 59 13.26 -7.40 -3.29
N ILE A 60 12.87 -7.85 -4.46
CA ILE A 60 11.73 -7.35 -5.22
C ILE A 60 10.94 -8.51 -5.81
N GLY A 61 9.63 -8.51 -5.65
CA GLY A 61 8.73 -9.54 -6.17
C GLY A 61 8.14 -9.20 -7.55
N CYS A 62 8.92 -8.62 -8.44
CA CYS A 62 8.45 -8.20 -9.77
C CYS A 62 7.99 -9.40 -10.60
N ILE A 63 8.84 -10.41 -10.71
CA ILE A 63 8.56 -11.63 -11.49
C ILE A 63 7.44 -12.43 -10.82
N GLU A 64 7.56 -12.71 -9.52
CA GLU A 64 6.59 -13.54 -8.78
C GLU A 64 5.17 -12.93 -8.80
N THR A 65 5.08 -11.60 -8.72
CA THR A 65 3.79 -10.90 -8.80
C THR A 65 3.17 -11.04 -10.19
N THR A 66 4.00 -10.93 -11.23
CA THR A 66 3.55 -11.04 -12.62
C THR A 66 3.16 -12.48 -12.96
N GLU A 67 3.91 -13.47 -12.49
CA GLU A 67 3.58 -14.89 -12.62
C GLU A 67 2.28 -15.25 -11.89
N ALA A 68 2.07 -14.72 -10.69
CA ALA A 68 0.82 -14.90 -9.95
C ALA A 68 -0.38 -14.32 -10.70
N ALA A 69 -0.23 -13.12 -11.31
CA ALA A 69 -1.26 -12.53 -12.14
C ALA A 69 -1.56 -13.39 -13.38
N LYS A 70 -0.51 -13.89 -14.06
CA LYS A 70 -0.63 -14.77 -15.25
C LYS A 70 -1.33 -16.09 -14.91
N SER A 71 -1.03 -16.65 -13.74
CA SER A 71 -1.61 -17.92 -13.26
C SER A 71 -3.02 -17.77 -12.71
N SER A 72 -3.54 -16.55 -12.60
CA SER A 72 -4.88 -16.32 -12.04
C SER A 72 -5.99 -16.85 -12.95
N ALA A 73 -7.03 -17.42 -12.36
CA ALA A 73 -8.20 -17.85 -13.09
C ALA A 73 -8.87 -16.70 -13.88
N HIS A 74 -8.77 -15.47 -13.35
CA HIS A 74 -9.28 -14.28 -14.02
C HIS A 74 -8.55 -14.00 -15.34
N TYR A 75 -7.22 -14.13 -15.37
CA TYR A 75 -6.45 -13.86 -16.59
C TYR A 75 -6.72 -14.89 -17.66
N GLY A 76 -6.81 -16.16 -17.31
CA GLY A 76 -7.09 -17.27 -18.23
C GLY A 76 -8.55 -17.41 -18.67
N ALA A 77 -9.50 -16.70 -18.03
CA ALA A 77 -10.91 -16.83 -18.36
C ALA A 77 -11.25 -16.19 -19.73
N SER A 78 -12.14 -16.82 -20.51
CA SER A 78 -12.69 -16.20 -21.71
C SER A 78 -13.50 -14.95 -21.37
N LEU A 79 -13.47 -13.97 -22.30
CA LEU A 79 -14.31 -12.78 -22.20
C LEU A 79 -15.66 -13.08 -22.84
N GLU A 80 -16.66 -13.43 -22.03
CA GLU A 80 -18.00 -13.64 -22.51
C GLU A 80 -18.62 -12.36 -23.07
N PRO A 81 -19.39 -12.42 -24.15
CA PRO A 81 -20.12 -11.27 -24.67
C PRO A 81 -20.99 -10.65 -23.59
N SER A 82 -21.06 -9.32 -23.55
CA SER A 82 -21.93 -8.61 -22.63
C SER A 82 -23.39 -8.71 -23.11
N SER A 83 -24.30 -9.03 -22.18
CA SER A 83 -25.75 -9.05 -22.45
C SER A 83 -26.34 -7.67 -22.80
N ASP A 84 -25.62 -6.60 -22.44
CA ASP A 84 -26.02 -5.19 -22.70
C ASP A 84 -25.35 -4.58 -23.94
N GLY A 85 -24.69 -5.41 -24.77
CA GLY A 85 -24.04 -4.99 -26.00
C GLY A 85 -22.72 -4.23 -25.83
N LYS A 86 -22.21 -4.11 -24.60
CA LYS A 86 -20.91 -3.47 -24.35
C LYS A 86 -19.76 -4.34 -24.78
N LEU A 87 -18.73 -3.71 -25.31
CA LEU A 87 -17.47 -4.37 -25.59
C LEU A 87 -16.73 -4.63 -24.26
N ARG A 88 -16.10 -5.80 -24.15
CA ARG A 88 -15.28 -6.19 -23.02
C ARG A 88 -13.84 -6.35 -23.44
N GLY A 89 -12.93 -5.89 -22.64
CA GLY A 89 -11.50 -6.07 -22.84
C GLY A 89 -10.81 -6.41 -21.53
N ARG A 90 -9.66 -7.02 -21.63
CA ARG A 90 -8.75 -7.26 -20.50
C ARG A 90 -7.42 -6.61 -20.84
N GLY A 91 -6.90 -5.83 -19.92
CA GLY A 91 -5.59 -5.22 -20.00
C GLY A 91 -4.77 -5.56 -18.77
N VAL A 92 -3.48 -5.39 -18.89
CA VAL A 92 -2.51 -5.52 -17.80
C VAL A 92 -1.61 -4.31 -17.77
N ALA A 93 -1.18 -3.92 -16.58
CA ALA A 93 -0.19 -2.88 -16.41
C ALA A 93 0.61 -3.14 -15.13
N SER A 94 1.91 -2.87 -15.17
CA SER A 94 2.77 -2.92 -14.01
C SER A 94 2.87 -1.55 -13.36
N GLY A 95 2.75 -1.51 -12.03
CA GLY A 95 2.97 -0.31 -11.24
C GLY A 95 4.13 -0.53 -10.29
N TYR A 96 4.98 0.47 -10.15
CA TYR A 96 6.09 0.46 -9.22
C TYR A 96 6.10 1.73 -8.37
N TRP A 97 6.31 1.53 -7.08
CA TRP A 97 6.58 2.59 -6.14
C TRP A 97 7.55 2.09 -5.07
N PHE A 98 8.53 2.89 -4.74
CA PHE A 98 9.45 2.52 -3.68
C PHE A 98 8.82 2.71 -2.30
N ASN A 99 9.22 1.87 -1.34
CA ASN A 99 8.73 1.89 0.02
C ASN A 99 9.64 2.77 0.89
N PHE A 100 9.07 3.83 1.45
CA PHE A 100 9.75 4.66 2.45
C PHE A 100 9.45 4.12 3.85
N ASN A 101 10.44 3.52 4.49
CA ASN A 101 10.33 3.01 5.87
C ASN A 101 10.50 4.11 6.92
N GLY A 102 10.59 5.36 6.49
CA GLY A 102 10.99 6.46 7.36
C GLY A 102 9.85 7.15 8.08
N GLY A 103 10.24 7.95 9.05
CA GLY A 103 9.38 8.87 9.75
C GLY A 103 8.87 8.36 11.08
N ARG A 104 8.60 9.31 11.97
CA ARG A 104 8.11 9.06 13.33
C ARG A 104 6.59 9.04 13.32
N SER A 105 6.02 8.23 14.17
CA SER A 105 4.57 8.25 14.45
C SER A 105 4.34 7.96 15.92
N ALA A 106 3.31 8.58 16.47
CA ALA A 106 2.86 8.36 17.82
C ALA A 106 1.45 7.79 17.82
N ILE A 107 1.22 6.80 18.67
CA ILE A 107 -0.08 6.22 19.00
C ILE A 107 -0.26 6.30 20.51
N SER A 108 -1.44 6.70 20.94
CA SER A 108 -1.86 6.58 22.33
C SER A 108 -3.06 5.65 22.42
N VAL A 109 -3.04 4.77 23.41
CA VAL A 109 -4.07 3.75 23.60
C VAL A 109 -4.57 3.78 25.04
N SER A 110 -5.88 3.74 25.22
CA SER A 110 -6.52 3.54 26.52
C SER A 110 -7.54 2.43 26.45
N VAL A 111 -7.62 1.66 27.53
CA VAL A 111 -8.63 0.62 27.74
C VAL A 111 -9.79 1.20 28.50
N ASN A 112 -11.00 1.05 28.00
CA ASN A 112 -12.22 1.46 28.65
C ASN A 112 -12.75 0.37 29.60
N ASP A 113 -13.63 0.72 30.52
CA ASP A 113 -14.21 -0.20 31.52
C ASP A 113 -15.04 -1.35 30.86
N ASP A 114 -15.57 -1.11 29.66
CA ASP A 114 -16.29 -2.10 28.86
C ASP A 114 -15.37 -3.04 28.03
N GLY A 115 -14.05 -2.85 28.16
CA GLY A 115 -13.06 -3.60 27.40
C GLY A 115 -12.76 -3.07 26.00
N SER A 116 -13.47 -2.05 25.54
CA SER A 116 -13.16 -1.39 24.28
C SER A 116 -11.86 -0.58 24.37
N ILE A 117 -11.23 -0.37 23.21
CA ILE A 117 -9.94 0.32 23.13
C ILE A 117 -10.10 1.64 22.39
N ASN A 118 -9.72 2.75 23.00
CA ASN A 118 -9.53 4.00 22.28
C ASN A 118 -8.11 4.07 21.73
N MET A 119 -7.99 4.37 20.46
CA MET A 119 -6.71 4.59 19.77
C MET A 119 -6.66 6.00 19.21
N LEU A 120 -5.70 6.78 19.68
CA LEU A 120 -5.47 8.15 19.22
C LEU A 120 -4.26 8.16 18.30
N GLU A 121 -4.37 8.83 17.15
CA GLU A 121 -3.30 8.99 16.18
C GLU A 121 -3.24 10.41 15.61
N GLY A 122 -2.05 10.87 15.24
CA GLY A 122 -1.83 12.18 14.64
C GLY A 122 -1.71 12.18 13.12
N SER A 123 -1.85 11.02 12.47
CA SER A 123 -1.75 10.92 11.00
C SER A 123 -3.06 11.31 10.35
N THR A 124 -2.98 12.04 9.23
CA THR A 124 -4.17 12.32 8.40
C THR A 124 -4.68 11.02 7.79
N ASP A 125 -5.99 10.78 7.88
CA ASP A 125 -6.63 9.63 7.23
C ASP A 125 -6.69 9.83 5.72
N ILE A 126 -5.90 9.04 5.00
CA ILE A 126 -5.87 9.04 3.54
C ILE A 126 -6.30 7.67 3.02
N GLY A 127 -7.54 7.59 2.55
CA GLY A 127 -8.07 6.39 1.93
C GLY A 127 -8.24 5.21 2.90
N GLY A 128 -8.60 5.47 4.16
CA GLY A 128 -8.89 4.45 5.16
C GLY A 128 -7.68 3.97 5.96
N SER A 129 -6.57 4.72 6.00
CA SER A 129 -5.39 4.37 6.81
C SER A 129 -5.73 4.17 8.28
N ARG A 130 -6.65 4.96 8.83
CA ARG A 130 -7.15 4.84 10.20
C ARG A 130 -7.73 3.45 10.48
N ALA A 131 -8.54 2.91 9.59
CA ALA A 131 -9.09 1.56 9.70
C ALA A 131 -7.98 0.49 9.64
N SER A 132 -7.02 0.64 8.72
CA SER A 132 -5.89 -0.28 8.60
C SER A 132 -5.02 -0.30 9.86
N ILE A 133 -4.75 0.87 10.44
CA ILE A 133 -3.96 1.00 11.68
C ILE A 133 -4.71 0.36 12.87
N SER A 134 -6.04 0.54 12.94
CA SER A 134 -6.89 -0.14 13.93
C SER A 134 -6.81 -1.66 13.82
N MET A 135 -6.84 -2.20 12.60
CA MET A 135 -6.68 -3.63 12.37
C MET A 135 -5.32 -4.15 12.86
N MET A 136 -4.24 -3.41 12.63
CA MET A 136 -2.90 -3.76 13.10
C MET A 136 -2.80 -3.76 14.64
N LEU A 137 -3.45 -2.79 15.31
CA LEU A 137 -3.54 -2.77 16.78
C LEU A 137 -4.36 -3.95 17.29
N ALA A 138 -5.54 -4.18 16.71
CA ALA A 138 -6.45 -5.26 17.10
C ALA A 138 -5.77 -6.63 16.95
N GLU A 139 -5.11 -6.89 15.83
CA GLU A 139 -4.35 -8.13 15.61
C GLU A 139 -3.26 -8.30 16.67
N THR A 140 -2.54 -7.24 17.02
CA THR A 140 -1.51 -7.28 18.07
C THR A 140 -2.08 -7.63 19.43
N LEU A 141 -3.29 -7.14 19.74
CA LEU A 141 -3.97 -7.37 21.02
C LEU A 141 -4.77 -8.68 21.04
N GLY A 142 -4.96 -9.36 19.92
CA GLY A 142 -5.83 -10.53 19.80
C GLY A 142 -7.32 -10.18 19.87
N LEU A 143 -7.70 -8.97 19.42
CA LEU A 143 -9.04 -8.43 19.44
C LEU A 143 -9.62 -8.30 18.03
N SER A 144 -10.92 -8.03 17.93
CA SER A 144 -11.54 -7.60 16.68
C SER A 144 -11.26 -6.12 16.41
N ALA A 145 -11.11 -5.74 15.13
CA ALA A 145 -11.00 -4.33 14.76
C ALA A 145 -12.23 -3.49 15.19
N LYS A 146 -13.37 -4.13 15.44
CA LYS A 146 -14.60 -3.49 15.95
C LYS A 146 -14.46 -3.02 17.40
N ASP A 147 -13.54 -3.62 18.17
CA ASP A 147 -13.30 -3.28 19.56
C ASP A 147 -12.33 -2.07 19.69
N ILE A 148 -11.80 -1.60 18.58
CA ILE A 148 -10.90 -0.45 18.53
C ILE A 148 -11.68 0.78 18.06
N ASN A 149 -11.65 1.85 18.83
CA ASN A 149 -12.23 3.16 18.53
C ASN A 149 -11.13 4.13 18.04
N PRO A 150 -10.82 4.18 16.74
CA PRO A 150 -9.75 5.04 16.24
C PRO A 150 -10.21 6.49 16.13
N ARG A 151 -9.34 7.43 16.52
CA ARG A 151 -9.55 8.86 16.39
C ARG A 151 -8.28 9.53 15.85
N VAL A 152 -8.44 10.30 14.79
CA VAL A 152 -7.45 11.31 14.41
C VAL A 152 -7.66 12.50 15.32
N VAL A 153 -6.64 12.91 16.01
CA VAL A 153 -6.74 13.93 17.05
C VAL A 153 -5.89 15.15 16.75
N ASP A 154 -6.12 16.20 17.51
CA ASP A 154 -5.31 17.41 17.51
C ASP A 154 -3.84 17.09 17.79
N THR A 155 -2.93 17.78 17.12
CA THR A 155 -1.48 17.62 17.29
C THR A 155 -1.00 17.94 18.70
N ASP A 156 -1.76 18.72 19.47
CA ASP A 156 -1.47 19.00 20.87
C ASP A 156 -1.85 17.84 21.82
N ALA A 157 -2.69 16.91 21.34
CA ALA A 157 -3.20 15.78 22.11
C ALA A 157 -2.40 14.48 21.93
N ILE A 158 -1.43 14.45 21.01
CA ILE A 158 -0.65 13.26 20.66
C ILE A 158 0.83 13.61 20.47
N GLY A 159 1.70 12.62 20.62
CA GLY A 159 3.12 12.78 20.30
C GLY A 159 3.36 13.06 18.81
N TYR A 160 4.56 13.50 18.50
CA TYR A 160 4.95 13.90 17.16
C TYR A 160 4.73 12.80 16.12
N THR A 161 4.10 13.18 15.03
CA THR A 161 3.91 12.35 13.84
C THR A 161 4.37 13.12 12.62
N ASP A 162 5.24 12.53 11.83
CA ASP A 162 5.75 13.13 10.59
C ASP A 162 4.64 13.32 9.55
N ALA A 163 4.86 14.26 8.65
CA ALA A 163 3.94 14.56 7.56
C ALA A 163 3.57 13.31 6.76
N THR A 164 2.32 13.23 6.35
CA THR A 164 1.81 12.19 5.46
C THR A 164 2.37 12.40 4.06
N GLY A 165 3.32 11.56 3.66
CA GLY A 165 4.00 11.62 2.36
C GLY A 165 4.85 10.39 2.14
N GLY A 166 5.21 10.08 0.90
CA GLY A 166 6.07 8.95 0.54
C GLY A 166 5.49 7.57 0.89
N SER A 167 4.18 7.45 1.04
CA SER A 167 3.47 6.20 1.39
C SER A 167 3.81 5.63 2.77
N ARG A 168 4.28 6.49 3.70
CA ARG A 168 4.73 6.07 5.03
C ARG A 168 3.62 5.80 6.04
N THR A 169 2.45 6.42 5.89
CA THR A 169 1.45 6.51 6.97
C THR A 169 1.03 5.14 7.50
N THR A 170 0.52 4.26 6.65
CA THR A 170 0.07 2.93 7.09
C THR A 170 1.23 2.11 7.68
N PHE A 171 2.41 2.17 7.10
CA PHE A 171 3.58 1.46 7.60
C PHE A 171 4.06 2.02 8.95
N ALA A 172 4.41 3.30 9.00
CA ALA A 172 5.05 3.88 10.18
C ALA A 172 4.07 4.03 11.36
N THR A 173 2.82 4.44 11.11
CA THR A 173 1.82 4.57 12.15
C THR A 173 1.27 3.19 12.57
N GLY A 174 1.16 2.25 11.62
CA GLY A 174 0.83 0.86 11.93
C GLY A 174 1.90 0.17 12.78
N TYR A 175 3.18 0.43 12.51
CA TYR A 175 4.26 -0.05 13.36
C TYR A 175 4.20 0.55 14.77
N ALA A 176 3.88 1.84 14.90
CA ALA A 176 3.67 2.49 16.19
C ALA A 176 2.49 1.86 16.93
N ALA A 177 1.38 1.54 16.24
CA ALA A 177 0.23 0.85 16.83
C ALA A 177 0.61 -0.55 17.33
N HIS A 178 1.36 -1.31 16.53
CA HIS A 178 1.88 -2.62 16.93
C HIS A 178 2.79 -2.52 18.17
N ALA A 179 3.74 -1.59 18.19
CA ALA A 179 4.63 -1.38 19.31
C ALA A 179 3.86 -0.98 20.60
N THR A 180 2.88 -0.07 20.46
CA THR A 180 2.01 0.36 21.56
C THR A 180 1.15 -0.80 22.08
N GLY A 181 0.60 -1.63 21.19
CA GLY A 181 -0.14 -2.83 21.57
C GLY A 181 0.70 -3.81 22.39
N LYS A 182 1.94 -4.06 21.97
CA LYS A 182 2.88 -4.88 22.77
C LYS A 182 3.19 -4.28 24.12
N ALA A 183 3.41 -2.97 24.20
CA ALA A 183 3.65 -2.28 25.46
C ALA A 183 2.43 -2.37 26.40
N LEU A 184 1.21 -2.22 25.85
CA LEU A 184 -0.02 -2.39 26.61
C LEU A 184 -0.15 -3.80 27.20
N ILE A 185 0.07 -4.85 26.39
CA ILE A 185 0.05 -6.24 26.88
C ILE A 185 1.06 -6.45 28.02
N CYS A 186 2.27 -5.89 27.86
CA CYS A 186 3.30 -5.99 28.88
C CYS A 186 2.87 -5.30 30.19
N GLU A 187 2.27 -4.12 30.09
CA GLU A 187 1.81 -3.37 31.25
C GLU A 187 0.62 -4.04 31.95
N MET A 188 -0.32 -4.60 31.21
CA MET A 188 -1.44 -5.36 31.76
C MET A 188 -0.96 -6.60 32.53
N LYS A 189 0.01 -7.35 31.97
CA LYS A 189 0.59 -8.52 32.65
C LYS A 189 1.32 -8.21 33.97
N LYS A 190 1.79 -6.97 34.14
CA LYS A 190 2.42 -6.56 35.41
C LYS A 190 1.40 -6.26 36.51
N ARG A 191 0.15 -6.00 36.12
CA ARG A 191 -0.92 -5.63 37.05
C ARG A 191 -1.80 -6.80 37.44
N LEU A 192 -1.64 -7.93 36.78
CA LEU A 192 -2.26 -9.23 37.10
C LEU A 192 -1.36 -10.03 38.07
#